data_050670683680c8bb85d9f7d95f3b08ba
#
_entry.id   050670683680c8bb85d9f7d95f3b08ba
#
_cell.length_a   1.000
_cell.length_b   1.000
_cell.length_c   1.000
_cell.angle_alpha   90.00
_cell.angle_beta   90.00
_cell.angle_gamma   90.00
#
_symmetry.space_group_name_H-M   'P 1'
#
loop_
_entity.id
_entity.type
_entity.pdbx_description
1 polymer ?
#
loop_
_entity_poly.entity_id
_entity_poly.type
_entity_poly.pdbx_seq_one_letter_code
_entity_poly.pdbx_strand_id
1 'polypeptide(L)'
;MTGVITGVSVSHTLATVEEVESAAPEDPSAAAQRLTARPGVTESVVLATCNRAEAYVVTNDAADGESALSDFAPEVREGAVTRLDHEDAIRHLMRVASGLESLVLGEDQIIGQVKDAMERAREDGTLGPVLEEALLKAVHVGERARTETAINEGTVSMGSAAVELAAHETTLDDATALVLGAGEMGTLAARAFDGAGVDRLVVANRTVPNAQHVAEDVSVDAEAVPLRDAPAAAREASVVVAATGADEAVLTADELEGADAVCVDIARPRDIEPAADELDGVVLHDIDDLEAVTERAHENRRAAARQVEAMID
;
A
#
# COMPACT_ATOMS: atom_id res chain seq x y z
N MET A 1 -18.86 -7.65 31.79
CA MET A 1 -19.37 -6.27 31.73
C MET A 1 -19.75 -6.02 30.28
N THR A 2 -21.00 -5.69 30.02
CA THR A 2 -21.51 -5.44 28.67
C THR A 2 -21.34 -3.95 28.37
N GLY A 3 -20.27 -3.58 27.69
CA GLY A 3 -20.08 -2.23 27.16
C GLY A 3 -20.53 -2.16 25.70
N VAL A 4 -20.97 -0.99 25.25
CA VAL A 4 -21.34 -0.70 23.87
C VAL A 4 -20.16 0.02 23.20
N ILE A 5 -19.64 -0.50 22.10
CA ILE A 5 -18.64 0.19 21.27
C ILE A 5 -19.38 1.20 20.39
N THR A 6 -18.87 2.41 20.33
CA THR A 6 -19.28 3.43 19.37
C THR A 6 -18.03 3.92 18.65
N GLY A 7 -18.10 4.07 17.34
CA GLY A 7 -16.97 4.51 16.52
C GLY A 7 -17.29 5.75 15.69
N VAL A 8 -16.25 6.47 15.31
CA VAL A 8 -16.27 7.51 14.28
C VAL A 8 -15.10 7.31 13.35
N SER A 9 -15.33 7.46 12.04
CA SER A 9 -14.31 7.30 11.01
C SER A 9 -14.39 8.47 10.03
N VAL A 10 -13.24 9.05 9.72
CA VAL A 10 -12.98 9.95 8.59
C VAL A 10 -11.95 9.27 7.72
N SER A 11 -12.29 8.90 6.50
CA SER A 11 -11.39 8.15 5.64
C SER A 11 -11.43 8.68 4.20
N HIS A 12 -10.37 8.40 3.45
CA HIS A 12 -10.21 8.77 2.03
C HIS A 12 -11.41 8.38 1.14
N THR A 13 -12.24 7.44 1.57
CA THR A 13 -13.43 6.99 0.81
C THR A 13 -14.48 8.09 0.68
N LEU A 14 -14.63 8.94 1.70
CA LEU A 14 -15.63 10.00 1.77
C LEU A 14 -15.04 11.39 2.00
N ALA A 15 -13.83 11.48 2.52
CA ALA A 15 -13.14 12.71 2.88
C ALA A 15 -12.03 13.05 1.90
N THR A 16 -11.70 14.34 1.77
CA THR A 16 -10.48 14.79 1.08
C THR A 16 -9.24 14.55 1.97
N VAL A 17 -8.05 14.66 1.37
CA VAL A 17 -6.80 14.52 2.11
C VAL A 17 -6.72 15.54 3.24
N GLU A 18 -7.06 16.80 2.96
CA GLU A 18 -7.07 17.88 3.96
C GLU A 18 -8.06 17.60 5.09
N GLU A 19 -9.23 17.01 4.79
CA GLU A 19 -10.21 16.62 5.81
C GLU A 19 -9.70 15.47 6.70
N VAL A 20 -9.00 14.48 6.13
CA VAL A 20 -8.37 13.40 6.90
C VAL A 20 -7.25 13.95 7.79
N GLU A 21 -6.38 14.80 7.25
CA GLU A 21 -5.31 15.45 8.00
C GLU A 21 -5.87 16.31 9.14
N SER A 22 -6.94 17.07 8.90
CA SER A 22 -7.62 17.89 9.92
C SER A 22 -8.26 17.04 11.02
N ALA A 23 -8.78 15.85 10.69
CA ALA A 23 -9.37 14.93 11.67
C ALA A 23 -8.32 14.15 12.46
N ALA A 24 -7.12 13.94 11.90
CA ALA A 24 -6.05 13.19 12.54
C ALA A 24 -5.45 13.99 13.73
N PRO A 25 -5.50 13.46 14.94
CA PRO A 25 -4.89 14.14 16.08
C PRO A 25 -3.36 14.11 15.94
N GLU A 26 -2.69 15.23 16.28
CA GLU A 26 -1.22 15.31 16.34
C GLU A 26 -0.62 14.26 17.31
N ASP A 27 -1.35 13.95 18.36
CA ASP A 27 -0.97 12.93 19.35
C ASP A 27 -2.19 12.01 19.61
N PRO A 28 -2.21 10.81 18.98
CA PRO A 28 -3.26 9.82 19.18
C PRO A 28 -3.41 9.34 20.63
N SER A 29 -2.29 9.21 21.37
CA SER A 29 -2.29 8.85 22.79
C SER A 29 -3.03 9.88 23.65
N ALA A 30 -2.69 11.16 23.50
CA ALA A 30 -3.36 12.24 24.20
C ALA A 30 -4.84 12.35 23.78
N ALA A 31 -5.18 12.06 22.53
CA ALA A 31 -6.58 12.04 22.07
C ALA A 31 -7.37 10.91 22.74
N ALA A 32 -6.82 9.69 22.81
CA ALA A 32 -7.45 8.57 23.50
C ALA A 32 -7.65 8.86 24.99
N GLN A 33 -6.64 9.38 25.67
CA GLN A 33 -6.75 9.75 27.11
C GLN A 33 -7.83 10.82 27.34
N ARG A 34 -7.95 11.82 26.44
CA ARG A 34 -9.03 12.82 26.52
C ARG A 34 -10.42 12.19 26.34
N LEU A 35 -10.55 11.20 25.46
CA LEU A 35 -11.80 10.47 25.27
C LEU A 35 -12.15 9.64 26.51
N THR A 36 -11.20 8.90 27.06
CA THR A 36 -11.41 8.10 28.28
C THR A 36 -11.76 8.98 29.50
N ALA A 37 -11.29 10.24 29.53
CA ALA A 37 -11.64 11.19 30.59
C ALA A 37 -13.08 11.74 30.48
N ARG A 38 -13.81 11.47 29.40
CA ARG A 38 -15.21 11.93 29.25
C ARG A 38 -16.17 11.11 30.10
N PRO A 39 -17.25 11.73 30.59
CA PRO A 39 -18.24 11.01 31.37
C PRO A 39 -18.81 9.81 30.65
N GLY A 40 -18.87 8.66 31.33
CA GLY A 40 -19.44 7.42 30.76
C GLY A 40 -18.50 6.60 29.88
N VAL A 41 -17.37 7.13 29.45
CA VAL A 41 -16.38 6.39 28.64
C VAL A 41 -15.49 5.56 29.57
N THR A 42 -15.39 4.25 29.29
CA THR A 42 -14.58 3.30 30.05
C THR A 42 -13.32 2.86 29.29
N GLU A 43 -13.37 2.88 27.96
CA GLU A 43 -12.27 2.49 27.10
C GLU A 43 -12.23 3.39 25.86
N SER A 44 -11.06 3.62 25.30
CA SER A 44 -10.91 4.32 24.03
C SER A 44 -9.66 3.89 23.26
N VAL A 45 -9.76 3.93 21.93
CA VAL A 45 -8.66 3.71 20.99
C VAL A 45 -8.78 4.72 19.87
N VAL A 46 -7.64 5.26 19.42
CA VAL A 46 -7.53 6.15 18.26
C VAL A 46 -6.60 5.52 17.24
N LEU A 47 -7.08 5.36 16.02
CA LEU A 47 -6.34 4.93 14.86
C LEU A 47 -6.19 6.11 13.91
N ALA A 48 -4.96 6.58 13.69
CA ALA A 48 -4.65 7.65 12.77
C ALA A 48 -3.54 7.20 11.82
N THR A 49 -3.79 7.33 10.51
CA THR A 49 -2.87 7.01 9.41
C THR A 49 -2.94 8.10 8.34
N CYS A 50 -2.16 8.00 7.26
CA CYS A 50 -2.25 8.94 6.14
C CYS A 50 -3.63 8.95 5.43
N ASN A 51 -4.41 7.86 5.55
CA ASN A 51 -5.65 7.68 4.80
C ASN A 51 -6.91 7.64 5.67
N ARG A 52 -6.77 7.69 7.02
CA ARG A 52 -7.90 7.66 7.97
C ARG A 52 -7.57 8.23 9.33
N ALA A 53 -8.59 8.80 9.97
CA ALA A 53 -8.61 9.15 11.38
C ALA A 53 -9.87 8.56 11.99
N GLU A 54 -9.71 7.68 12.98
CA GLU A 54 -10.79 6.94 13.62
C GLU A 54 -10.65 6.95 15.14
N ALA A 55 -11.78 6.98 15.82
CA ALA A 55 -11.82 6.81 17.28
C ALA A 55 -12.95 5.85 17.66
N TYR A 56 -12.67 5.03 18.65
CA TYR A 56 -13.60 4.06 19.22
C TYR A 56 -13.65 4.24 20.73
N VAL A 57 -14.86 4.24 21.29
CA VAL A 57 -15.09 4.35 22.72
C VAL A 57 -16.03 3.25 23.21
N VAL A 58 -15.90 2.87 24.47
CA VAL A 58 -16.83 1.97 25.15
C VAL A 58 -17.58 2.75 26.21
N THR A 59 -18.89 2.65 26.18
CA THR A 59 -19.83 3.27 27.13
C THR A 59 -20.91 2.27 27.58
N ASN A 60 -21.76 2.66 28.51
CA ASN A 60 -22.87 1.81 28.91
C ASN A 60 -24.02 1.80 27.91
N ASP A 61 -24.19 2.86 27.12
CA ASP A 61 -25.17 2.96 26.05
C ASP A 61 -24.61 3.75 24.85
N ALA A 62 -25.24 3.62 23.68
CA ALA A 62 -24.79 4.23 22.44
C ALA A 62 -24.84 5.77 22.46
N ALA A 63 -25.82 6.36 23.15
CA ALA A 63 -25.99 7.82 23.15
C ALA A 63 -24.84 8.53 23.89
N ASP A 64 -24.30 7.92 24.94
CA ASP A 64 -23.12 8.42 25.64
C ASP A 64 -21.89 8.31 24.74
N GLY A 65 -21.76 7.23 23.95
CA GLY A 65 -20.69 7.06 22.97
C GLY A 65 -20.74 8.09 21.84
N GLU A 66 -21.91 8.32 21.24
CA GLU A 66 -22.13 9.34 20.22
C GLU A 66 -21.80 10.74 20.76
N SER A 67 -22.23 11.06 21.98
CA SER A 67 -21.91 12.32 22.64
C SER A 67 -20.41 12.47 22.88
N ALA A 68 -19.73 11.40 23.28
CA ALA A 68 -18.27 11.40 23.51
C ALA A 68 -17.47 11.60 22.21
N LEU A 69 -17.99 11.21 21.06
CA LEU A 69 -17.32 11.32 19.75
C LEU A 69 -17.82 12.50 18.91
N SER A 70 -18.76 13.31 19.41
CA SER A 70 -19.43 14.36 18.64
C SER A 70 -18.50 15.44 18.07
N ASP A 71 -17.39 15.71 18.74
CA ASP A 71 -16.39 16.72 18.41
C ASP A 71 -15.01 16.11 18.06
N PHE A 72 -14.98 14.85 17.61
CA PHE A 72 -13.74 14.20 17.17
C PHE A 72 -13.15 14.86 15.91
N ALA A 73 -14.00 15.25 14.97
CA ALA A 73 -13.59 15.86 13.71
C ALA A 73 -14.43 17.12 13.38
N PRO A 74 -14.30 18.21 14.16
CA PRO A 74 -15.21 19.35 14.11
C PRO A 74 -15.09 20.18 12.81
N GLU A 75 -13.96 20.10 12.12
CA GLU A 75 -13.67 20.86 10.90
C GLU A 75 -14.01 20.07 9.61
N VAL A 76 -14.38 18.79 9.76
CA VAL A 76 -14.74 17.92 8.63
C VAL A 76 -16.24 18.07 8.31
N ARG A 77 -16.57 18.15 7.03
CA ARG A 77 -17.97 18.20 6.59
C ARG A 77 -18.74 16.97 7.04
N GLU A 78 -19.99 17.12 7.44
CA GLU A 78 -20.82 16.07 8.03
C GLU A 78 -20.90 14.80 7.15
N GLY A 79 -21.00 14.94 5.83
CA GLY A 79 -21.07 13.82 4.88
C GLY A 79 -19.77 13.03 4.70
N ALA A 80 -18.64 13.49 5.26
CA ALA A 80 -17.36 12.78 5.25
C ALA A 80 -17.04 12.09 6.59
N VAL A 81 -17.92 12.25 7.59
CA VAL A 81 -17.81 11.60 8.89
C VAL A 81 -18.76 10.41 8.95
N THR A 82 -18.24 9.22 9.10
CA THR A 82 -19.03 8.00 9.31
C THR A 82 -19.16 7.74 10.82
N ARG A 83 -20.39 7.56 11.29
CA ARG A 83 -20.69 7.17 12.67
C ARG A 83 -21.05 5.69 12.68
N LEU A 84 -20.47 4.96 13.62
CA LEU A 84 -20.55 3.50 13.72
C LEU A 84 -21.20 3.12 15.05
N ASP A 85 -22.29 2.38 14.98
CA ASP A 85 -22.86 1.73 16.14
C ASP A 85 -22.03 0.51 16.58
N HIS A 86 -22.51 -0.26 17.56
CA HIS A 86 -21.75 -1.36 18.14
C HIS A 86 -21.37 -2.44 17.10
N GLU A 87 -22.34 -2.88 16.32
CA GLU A 87 -22.12 -3.93 15.32
C GLU A 87 -21.30 -3.41 14.13
N ASP A 88 -21.62 -2.20 13.68
CA ASP A 88 -20.91 -1.53 12.59
C ASP A 88 -19.45 -1.23 12.97
N ALA A 89 -19.18 -0.82 14.22
CA ALA A 89 -17.84 -0.56 14.71
C ALA A 89 -16.95 -1.82 14.71
N ILE A 90 -17.50 -2.95 15.18
CA ILE A 90 -16.78 -4.23 15.18
C ILE A 90 -16.53 -4.71 13.73
N ARG A 91 -17.55 -4.66 12.89
CA ARG A 91 -17.45 -5.01 11.47
C ARG A 91 -16.42 -4.12 10.76
N HIS A 92 -16.48 -2.82 11.00
CA HIS A 92 -15.55 -1.86 10.39
C HIS A 92 -14.11 -2.11 10.82
N LEU A 93 -13.84 -2.37 12.10
CA LEU A 93 -12.50 -2.76 12.57
C LEU A 93 -11.95 -3.99 11.85
N MET A 94 -12.79 -5.03 11.64
CA MET A 94 -12.38 -6.22 10.89
C MET A 94 -12.10 -5.90 9.41
N ARG A 95 -12.91 -5.06 8.77
CA ARG A 95 -12.73 -4.59 7.40
C ARG A 95 -11.42 -3.79 7.25
N VAL A 96 -11.17 -2.88 8.20
CA VAL A 96 -9.93 -2.08 8.25
C VAL A 96 -8.71 -2.98 8.40
N ALA A 97 -8.70 -3.88 9.40
CA ALA A 97 -7.57 -4.78 9.63
C ALA A 97 -7.31 -5.74 8.44
N SER A 98 -8.36 -6.08 7.69
CA SER A 98 -8.28 -6.93 6.50
C SER A 98 -7.86 -6.16 5.23
N GLY A 99 -7.74 -4.83 5.30
CA GLY A 99 -7.40 -3.99 4.16
C GLY A 99 -8.55 -3.75 3.17
N LEU A 100 -9.81 -4.09 3.54
CA LEU A 100 -10.98 -3.84 2.70
C LEU A 100 -11.34 -2.35 2.60
N GLU A 101 -10.94 -1.57 3.61
CA GLU A 101 -11.14 -0.13 3.68
C GLU A 101 -9.88 0.67 3.25
N SER A 102 -8.83 0.01 2.77
CA SER A 102 -7.61 0.66 2.31
C SER A 102 -7.75 1.18 0.88
N LEU A 103 -6.99 2.23 0.53
CA LEU A 103 -6.93 2.78 -0.83
C LEU A 103 -6.52 1.68 -1.83
N VAL A 104 -5.57 0.84 -1.43
CA VAL A 104 -5.21 -0.38 -2.14
C VAL A 104 -5.78 -1.56 -1.36
N LEU A 105 -6.72 -2.31 -1.95
CA LEU A 105 -7.33 -3.47 -1.32
C LEU A 105 -6.26 -4.47 -0.86
N GLY A 106 -6.35 -4.87 0.42
CA GLY A 106 -5.43 -5.85 1.00
C GLY A 106 -4.06 -5.30 1.37
N GLU A 107 -3.89 -3.99 1.45
CA GLU A 107 -2.64 -3.35 1.89
C GLU A 107 -2.12 -3.96 3.19
N ASP A 108 -0.83 -4.37 3.20
CA ASP A 108 -0.24 -5.07 4.35
C ASP A 108 0.06 -4.15 5.53
N GLN A 109 0.28 -2.85 5.29
CA GLN A 109 0.66 -1.91 6.35
C GLN A 109 -0.45 -1.67 7.38
N ILE A 110 -1.73 -1.71 6.95
CA ILE A 110 -2.86 -1.36 7.82
C ILE A 110 -2.99 -2.29 9.04
N ILE A 111 -2.71 -3.59 8.91
CA ILE A 111 -2.79 -4.51 10.03
C ILE A 111 -1.71 -4.22 11.08
N GLY A 112 -0.52 -3.78 10.65
CA GLY A 112 0.52 -3.28 11.52
C GLY A 112 0.06 -2.03 12.27
N GLN A 113 -0.53 -1.06 11.58
CA GLN A 113 -1.04 0.18 12.17
C GLN A 113 -2.17 -0.07 13.19
N VAL A 114 -3.03 -1.06 12.96
CA VAL A 114 -4.06 -1.48 13.94
C VAL A 114 -3.41 -2.10 15.19
N LYS A 115 -2.38 -2.97 15.02
CA LYS A 115 -1.62 -3.54 16.14
C LYS A 115 -0.92 -2.46 16.96
N ASP A 116 -0.30 -1.48 16.29
CA ASP A 116 0.38 -0.35 16.94
C ASP A 116 -0.60 0.54 17.71
N ALA A 117 -1.79 0.79 17.15
CA ALA A 117 -2.84 1.55 17.85
C ALA A 117 -3.33 0.81 19.10
N MET A 118 -3.49 -0.51 19.01
CA MET A 118 -3.87 -1.35 20.16
C MET A 118 -2.78 -1.34 21.24
N GLU A 119 -1.51 -1.46 20.87
CA GLU A 119 -0.40 -1.46 21.83
C GLU A 119 -0.26 -0.09 22.53
N ARG A 120 -0.33 1.02 21.77
CA ARG A 120 -0.36 2.38 22.35
C ARG A 120 -1.49 2.54 23.36
N ALA A 121 -2.72 2.12 23.01
CA ALA A 121 -3.84 2.22 23.91
C ALA A 121 -3.68 1.37 25.20
N ARG A 122 -2.96 0.22 25.09
CA ARG A 122 -2.60 -0.62 26.24
C ARG A 122 -1.59 0.08 27.14
N GLU A 123 -0.53 0.65 26.56
CA GLU A 123 0.50 1.41 27.30
C GLU A 123 -0.07 2.65 27.97
N ASP A 124 -0.98 3.35 27.32
CA ASP A 124 -1.69 4.53 27.85
C ASP A 124 -2.76 4.21 28.90
N GLY A 125 -3.10 2.93 29.07
CA GLY A 125 -4.14 2.47 29.99
C GLY A 125 -5.56 2.86 29.56
N THR A 126 -5.78 3.16 28.27
CA THR A 126 -7.08 3.47 27.69
C THR A 126 -7.76 2.26 27.07
N LEU A 127 -7.03 1.15 26.84
CA LEU A 127 -7.56 -0.11 26.35
C LEU A 127 -8.13 -0.93 27.50
N GLY A 128 -9.39 -1.35 27.37
CA GLY A 128 -10.01 -2.29 28.27
C GLY A 128 -10.46 -3.56 27.56
N PRO A 129 -11.11 -4.50 28.26
CA PRO A 129 -11.39 -5.84 27.76
C PRO A 129 -12.33 -5.86 26.54
N VAL A 130 -13.22 -4.89 26.39
CA VAL A 130 -14.20 -4.86 25.28
C VAL A 130 -13.53 -4.48 23.98
N LEU A 131 -12.73 -3.39 23.94
CA LEU A 131 -11.98 -2.99 22.77
C LEU A 131 -10.82 -3.94 22.48
N GLU A 132 -10.18 -4.49 23.52
CA GLU A 132 -9.12 -5.49 23.33
C GLU A 132 -9.64 -6.73 22.58
N GLU A 133 -10.80 -7.27 22.98
CA GLU A 133 -11.44 -8.40 22.32
C GLU A 133 -11.79 -8.08 20.86
N ALA A 134 -12.39 -6.90 20.62
CA ALA A 134 -12.76 -6.47 19.26
C ALA A 134 -11.53 -6.29 18.35
N LEU A 135 -10.46 -5.66 18.85
CA LEU A 135 -9.22 -5.44 18.08
C LEU A 135 -8.47 -6.76 17.84
N LEU A 136 -8.38 -7.65 18.83
CA LEU A 136 -7.76 -8.97 18.63
C LEU A 136 -8.53 -9.79 17.59
N LYS A 137 -9.88 -9.73 17.63
CA LYS A 137 -10.70 -10.37 16.59
C LYS A 137 -10.46 -9.76 15.22
N ALA A 138 -10.38 -8.43 15.12
CA ALA A 138 -10.11 -7.73 13.87
C ALA A 138 -8.73 -8.11 13.30
N VAL A 139 -7.69 -8.12 14.14
CA VAL A 139 -6.33 -8.58 13.74
C VAL A 139 -6.35 -10.03 13.29
N HIS A 140 -7.02 -10.94 14.02
CA HIS A 140 -7.11 -12.35 13.64
C HIS A 140 -7.81 -12.54 12.28
N VAL A 141 -8.93 -11.84 12.03
CA VAL A 141 -9.60 -11.87 10.72
C VAL A 141 -8.70 -11.30 9.63
N GLY A 142 -7.99 -10.20 9.90
CA GLY A 142 -7.04 -9.60 8.96
C GLY A 142 -5.86 -10.53 8.62
N GLU A 143 -5.33 -11.29 9.58
CA GLU A 143 -4.31 -12.32 9.35
C GLU A 143 -4.85 -13.49 8.51
N ARG A 144 -6.04 -13.97 8.84
CA ARG A 144 -6.70 -15.03 8.07
C ARG A 144 -7.01 -14.58 6.64
N ALA A 145 -7.48 -13.35 6.46
CA ALA A 145 -7.72 -12.79 5.13
C ALA A 145 -6.48 -12.90 4.25
N ARG A 146 -5.29 -12.60 4.79
CA ARG A 146 -4.02 -12.65 4.06
C ARG A 146 -3.49 -14.06 3.81
N THR A 147 -3.80 -15.01 4.69
CA THR A 147 -3.31 -16.40 4.58
C THR A 147 -4.28 -17.32 3.85
N GLU A 148 -5.58 -17.04 3.86
CA GLU A 148 -6.62 -17.90 3.31
C GLU A 148 -7.21 -17.36 1.99
N THR A 149 -6.86 -16.12 1.60
CA THR A 149 -7.35 -15.51 0.35
C THR A 149 -6.20 -14.80 -0.38
N ALA A 150 -6.42 -14.46 -1.63
CA ALA A 150 -5.50 -13.68 -2.45
C ALA A 150 -5.65 -12.16 -2.25
N ILE A 151 -6.13 -11.68 -1.09
CA ILE A 151 -6.45 -10.25 -0.87
C ILE A 151 -5.20 -9.36 -0.93
N ASN A 152 -4.06 -9.88 -0.49
CA ASN A 152 -2.76 -9.20 -0.54
C ASN A 152 -1.84 -9.71 -1.67
N GLU A 153 -2.30 -10.70 -2.46
CA GLU A 153 -1.56 -11.13 -3.65
C GLU A 153 -1.62 -10.04 -4.71
N GLY A 154 -0.45 -9.63 -5.17
CA GLY A 154 -0.30 -8.59 -6.18
C GLY A 154 -0.74 -7.22 -5.68
N THR A 155 0.04 -6.57 -4.80
CA THR A 155 0.03 -5.11 -4.68
C THR A 155 0.50 -4.54 -6.02
N VAL A 156 -0.43 -4.42 -6.97
CA VAL A 156 -0.11 -3.95 -8.31
C VAL A 156 0.04 -2.44 -8.24
N SER A 157 1.17 -1.99 -7.72
CA SER A 157 1.71 -0.73 -8.19
C SER A 157 2.14 -0.96 -9.65
N MET A 158 2.11 0.08 -10.46
CA MET A 158 2.59 -0.03 -11.85
C MET A 158 4.00 -0.64 -11.93
N GLY A 159 4.87 -0.36 -10.93
CA GLY A 159 6.19 -0.96 -10.84
C GLY A 159 6.16 -2.48 -10.62
N SER A 160 5.31 -3.00 -9.73
CA SER A 160 5.19 -4.45 -9.53
C SER A 160 4.44 -5.14 -10.69
N ALA A 161 3.46 -4.46 -11.31
CA ALA A 161 2.80 -4.97 -12.50
C ALA A 161 3.75 -5.11 -13.69
N ALA A 162 4.69 -4.17 -13.83
CA ALA A 162 5.72 -4.25 -14.84
C ALA A 162 6.61 -5.50 -14.68
N VAL A 163 6.97 -5.82 -13.44
CA VAL A 163 7.73 -7.03 -13.13
C VAL A 163 6.91 -8.30 -13.38
N GLU A 164 5.63 -8.30 -13.00
CA GLU A 164 4.71 -9.41 -13.25
C GLU A 164 4.52 -9.65 -14.76
N LEU A 165 4.35 -8.58 -15.56
CA LEU A 165 4.27 -8.68 -17.02
C LEU A 165 5.54 -9.27 -17.59
N ALA A 166 6.71 -8.78 -17.18
CA ALA A 166 8.00 -9.31 -17.61
C ALA A 166 8.17 -10.80 -17.25
N ALA A 167 7.71 -11.22 -16.06
CA ALA A 167 7.75 -12.62 -15.62
C ALA A 167 6.87 -13.56 -16.46
N HIS A 168 5.88 -13.04 -17.18
CA HIS A 168 5.09 -13.82 -18.12
C HIS A 168 5.82 -14.07 -19.45
N GLU A 169 6.74 -13.17 -19.82
CA GLU A 169 7.46 -13.22 -21.08
C GLU A 169 8.84 -13.92 -20.95
N THR A 170 9.46 -13.84 -19.77
CA THR A 170 10.79 -14.42 -19.53
C THR A 170 10.93 -14.98 -18.11
N THR A 171 11.93 -15.85 -17.91
CA THR A 171 12.25 -16.39 -16.59
C THR A 171 13.08 -15.38 -15.82
N LEU A 172 12.67 -15.08 -14.59
CA LEU A 172 13.37 -14.16 -13.71
C LEU A 172 14.46 -14.85 -12.85
N ASP A 173 14.39 -16.16 -12.68
CA ASP A 173 15.44 -16.93 -12.01
C ASP A 173 16.77 -16.79 -12.79
N ASP A 174 17.86 -16.48 -12.08
CA ASP A 174 19.19 -16.21 -12.65
C ASP A 174 19.25 -15.00 -13.60
N ALA A 175 18.21 -14.15 -13.63
CA ALA A 175 18.14 -12.98 -14.50
C ALA A 175 18.89 -11.78 -13.90
N THR A 176 19.46 -10.95 -14.80
CA THR A 176 19.87 -9.58 -14.45
C THR A 176 18.74 -8.62 -14.80
N ALA A 177 18.24 -7.89 -13.81
CA ALA A 177 17.20 -6.88 -13.99
C ALA A 177 17.79 -5.47 -13.95
N LEU A 178 17.23 -4.55 -14.74
CA LEU A 178 17.56 -3.13 -14.73
C LEU A 178 16.31 -2.33 -14.39
N VAL A 179 16.43 -1.43 -13.42
CA VAL A 179 15.41 -0.42 -13.12
C VAL A 179 15.94 0.95 -13.47
N LEU A 180 15.25 1.65 -14.35
CA LEU A 180 15.51 3.04 -14.69
C LEU A 180 14.63 3.95 -13.84
N GLY A 181 15.25 4.75 -12.98
CA GLY A 181 14.57 5.63 -12.03
C GLY A 181 14.48 5.05 -10.63
N ALA A 182 14.79 5.89 -9.63
CA ALA A 182 14.70 5.60 -8.21
C ALA A 182 13.60 6.46 -7.54
N GLY A 183 12.51 6.72 -8.26
CA GLY A 183 11.27 7.28 -7.75
C GLY A 183 10.37 6.18 -7.16
N GLU A 184 9.14 6.54 -6.80
CA GLU A 184 8.18 5.63 -6.19
C GLU A 184 7.99 4.33 -7.02
N MET A 185 7.72 4.46 -8.33
CA MET A 185 7.48 3.30 -9.20
C MET A 185 8.73 2.44 -9.40
N GLY A 186 9.91 3.06 -9.58
CA GLY A 186 11.17 2.34 -9.67
C GLY A 186 11.54 1.59 -8.38
N THR A 187 11.28 2.20 -7.22
CA THR A 187 11.47 1.54 -5.91
C THR A 187 10.56 0.32 -5.76
N LEU A 188 9.29 0.43 -6.20
CA LEU A 188 8.35 -0.67 -6.16
C LEU A 188 8.72 -1.79 -7.14
N ALA A 189 9.23 -1.45 -8.33
CA ALA A 189 9.76 -2.43 -9.28
C ALA A 189 11.00 -3.14 -8.72
N ALA A 190 11.93 -2.42 -8.09
CA ALA A 190 13.11 -3.00 -7.46
C ALA A 190 12.74 -4.03 -6.37
N ARG A 191 11.79 -3.69 -5.49
CA ARG A 191 11.27 -4.61 -4.47
C ARG A 191 10.54 -5.81 -5.07
N ALA A 192 9.83 -5.62 -6.18
CA ALA A 192 9.17 -6.71 -6.87
C ALA A 192 10.18 -7.68 -7.49
N PHE A 193 11.29 -7.20 -8.06
CA PHE A 193 12.40 -8.03 -8.53
C PHE A 193 13.09 -8.79 -7.39
N ASP A 194 13.30 -8.14 -6.23
CA ASP A 194 13.81 -8.81 -5.02
C ASP A 194 12.91 -9.97 -4.60
N GLY A 195 11.59 -9.73 -4.57
CA GLY A 195 10.61 -10.78 -4.27
C GLY A 195 10.50 -11.88 -5.34
N ALA A 196 10.79 -11.57 -6.60
CA ALA A 196 10.81 -12.53 -7.71
C ALA A 196 12.10 -13.36 -7.78
N GLY A 197 13.15 -12.99 -7.02
CA GLY A 197 14.38 -13.76 -6.89
C GLY A 197 15.31 -13.63 -8.09
N VAL A 198 15.42 -12.44 -8.71
CA VAL A 198 16.46 -12.19 -9.74
C VAL A 198 17.85 -12.36 -9.11
N ASP A 199 18.84 -12.76 -9.92
CA ASP A 199 20.23 -12.94 -9.44
C ASP A 199 20.90 -11.58 -9.18
N ARG A 200 20.68 -10.60 -10.05
CA ARG A 200 21.28 -9.27 -9.98
C ARG A 200 20.29 -8.18 -10.34
N LEU A 201 20.34 -7.08 -9.60
CA LEU A 201 19.54 -5.87 -9.85
C LEU A 201 20.46 -4.66 -10.08
N VAL A 202 20.28 -3.96 -11.19
CA VAL A 202 20.93 -2.68 -11.46
C VAL A 202 19.89 -1.57 -11.35
N VAL A 203 20.16 -0.55 -10.54
CA VAL A 203 19.29 0.63 -10.41
C VAL A 203 20.02 1.83 -11.01
N ALA A 204 19.51 2.35 -12.12
CA ALA A 204 20.06 3.52 -12.80
C ALA A 204 19.23 4.77 -12.49
N ASN A 205 19.87 5.83 -12.00
CA ASN A 205 19.16 7.08 -11.72
C ASN A 205 20.05 8.31 -11.96
N ARG A 206 19.41 9.43 -12.29
CA ARG A 206 20.09 10.73 -12.44
C ARG A 206 20.84 11.12 -11.16
N THR A 207 20.24 10.89 -10.02
CA THR A 207 20.81 11.12 -8.68
C THR A 207 21.24 9.78 -8.09
N VAL A 208 22.52 9.44 -8.22
CA VAL A 208 23.09 8.15 -7.77
C VAL A 208 22.79 7.80 -6.30
N PRO A 209 22.87 8.73 -5.33
CA PRO A 209 22.46 8.44 -3.95
C PRO A 209 21.03 7.90 -3.81
N ASN A 210 20.07 8.31 -4.64
CA ASN A 210 18.71 7.76 -4.61
C ASN A 210 18.69 6.32 -5.11
N ALA A 211 19.43 6.01 -6.18
CA ALA A 211 19.60 4.63 -6.67
C ALA A 211 20.30 3.74 -5.61
N GLN A 212 21.28 4.30 -4.93
CA GLN A 212 21.99 3.62 -3.85
C GLN A 212 21.06 3.23 -2.70
N HIS A 213 20.19 4.15 -2.30
CA HIS A 213 19.19 3.86 -1.26
C HIS A 213 18.25 2.72 -1.67
N VAL A 214 17.79 2.70 -2.93
CA VAL A 214 16.96 1.61 -3.45
C VAL A 214 17.73 0.28 -3.50
N ALA A 215 18.99 0.30 -3.92
CA ALA A 215 19.84 -0.90 -3.97
C ALA A 215 20.16 -1.46 -2.57
N GLU A 216 20.28 -0.61 -1.56
CA GLU A 216 20.50 -1.01 -0.15
C GLU A 216 19.22 -1.59 0.52
N ASP A 217 18.03 -1.29 -0.02
CA ASP A 217 16.71 -1.69 0.54
C ASP A 217 16.24 -3.07 0.02
N VAL A 218 16.98 -3.72 -0.85
CA VAL A 218 16.70 -5.05 -1.41
C VAL A 218 17.72 -6.08 -0.93
N SER A 219 17.35 -7.37 -0.99
CA SER A 219 18.16 -8.48 -0.48
C SER A 219 19.03 -9.13 -1.55
N VAL A 220 18.68 -8.98 -2.83
CA VAL A 220 19.44 -9.49 -3.98
C VAL A 220 20.73 -8.69 -4.20
N ASP A 221 21.67 -9.23 -4.98
CA ASP A 221 22.89 -8.49 -5.36
C ASP A 221 22.50 -7.27 -6.21
N ALA A 222 22.60 -6.08 -5.62
CA ALA A 222 22.12 -4.85 -6.24
C ALA A 222 23.21 -3.78 -6.33
N GLU A 223 23.29 -3.11 -7.47
CA GLU A 223 24.19 -1.98 -7.67
C GLU A 223 23.47 -0.73 -8.20
N ALA A 224 23.98 0.43 -7.82
CA ALA A 224 23.50 1.73 -8.26
C ALA A 224 24.46 2.33 -9.30
N VAL A 225 23.90 2.73 -10.44
CA VAL A 225 24.68 3.36 -11.52
C VAL A 225 24.08 4.71 -11.92
N PRO A 226 24.89 5.65 -12.42
CA PRO A 226 24.35 6.88 -12.99
C PRO A 226 23.53 6.59 -14.25
N LEU A 227 22.46 7.38 -14.49
CA LEU A 227 21.53 7.16 -15.60
C LEU A 227 22.20 7.13 -16.99
N ARG A 228 23.31 7.86 -17.16
CA ARG A 228 24.11 7.84 -18.42
C ARG A 228 24.73 6.46 -18.73
N ASP A 229 24.85 5.58 -17.74
CA ASP A 229 25.42 4.24 -17.89
C ASP A 229 24.30 3.20 -18.15
N ALA A 230 23.02 3.62 -18.16
CA ALA A 230 21.86 2.78 -18.43
C ALA A 230 21.95 2.00 -19.76
N PRO A 231 22.45 2.58 -20.89
CA PRO A 231 22.59 1.80 -22.14
C PRO A 231 23.52 0.60 -22.01
N ALA A 232 24.58 0.72 -21.23
CA ALA A 232 25.49 -0.40 -21.00
C ALA A 232 24.84 -1.49 -20.14
N ALA A 233 24.15 -1.08 -19.07
CA ALA A 233 23.42 -2.00 -18.19
C ALA A 233 22.24 -2.68 -18.91
N ALA A 234 21.53 -1.98 -19.80
CA ALA A 234 20.41 -2.54 -20.56
C ALA A 234 20.82 -3.67 -21.51
N ARG A 235 22.04 -3.61 -22.07
CA ARG A 235 22.55 -4.68 -22.95
C ARG A 235 22.90 -5.97 -22.19
N GLU A 236 23.13 -5.87 -20.89
CA GLU A 236 23.46 -7.00 -20.01
C GLU A 236 22.22 -7.53 -19.29
N ALA A 237 21.13 -6.75 -19.26
CA ALA A 237 19.90 -7.10 -18.57
C ALA A 237 19.00 -7.98 -19.43
N SER A 238 18.37 -8.98 -18.81
CA SER A 238 17.30 -9.78 -19.41
C SER A 238 15.93 -9.10 -19.28
N VAL A 239 15.81 -8.20 -18.29
CA VAL A 239 14.57 -7.44 -18.03
C VAL A 239 14.91 -5.99 -17.68
N VAL A 240 14.17 -5.05 -18.27
CA VAL A 240 14.30 -3.62 -18.03
C VAL A 240 12.94 -3.06 -17.63
N VAL A 241 12.84 -2.39 -16.48
CA VAL A 241 11.67 -1.58 -16.11
C VAL A 241 12.07 -0.11 -16.10
N ALA A 242 11.42 0.68 -16.94
CA ALA A 242 11.68 2.10 -17.08
C ALA A 242 10.59 2.93 -16.39
N ALA A 243 11.00 3.77 -15.44
CA ALA A 243 10.11 4.54 -14.54
C ALA A 243 10.76 5.88 -14.13
N THR A 244 11.39 6.60 -15.09
CA THR A 244 11.97 7.91 -14.79
C THR A 244 10.98 9.05 -15.03
N GLY A 245 11.35 10.26 -14.65
CA GLY A 245 10.64 11.48 -15.03
C GLY A 245 11.49 12.31 -16.00
N ALA A 246 12.15 11.66 -16.97
CA ALA A 246 12.92 12.34 -18.00
C ALA A 246 11.98 12.93 -19.06
N ASP A 247 12.37 14.09 -19.61
CA ASP A 247 11.59 14.74 -20.67
C ASP A 247 11.87 14.11 -22.07
N GLU A 248 12.97 13.35 -22.20
CA GLU A 248 13.41 12.66 -23.40
C GLU A 248 13.70 11.20 -23.09
N ALA A 249 13.65 10.33 -24.12
CA ALA A 249 13.96 8.92 -23.97
C ALA A 249 15.37 8.71 -23.38
N VAL A 250 15.44 7.80 -22.40
CA VAL A 250 16.68 7.41 -21.71
C VAL A 250 17.42 6.32 -22.48
N LEU A 251 16.66 5.45 -23.17
CA LEU A 251 17.19 4.40 -24.02
C LEU A 251 16.66 4.57 -25.45
N THR A 252 17.57 4.74 -26.39
CA THR A 252 17.25 4.74 -27.84
C THR A 252 17.29 3.33 -28.41
N ALA A 253 16.68 3.12 -29.58
CA ALA A 253 16.74 1.85 -30.31
C ALA A 253 18.19 1.45 -30.64
N ASP A 254 19.02 2.39 -31.05
CA ASP A 254 20.44 2.14 -31.36
C ASP A 254 21.23 1.65 -30.13
N GLU A 255 20.86 2.15 -28.92
CA GLU A 255 21.50 1.74 -27.67
C GLU A 255 21.08 0.34 -27.21
N LEU A 256 19.92 -0.14 -27.63
CA LEU A 256 19.40 -1.48 -27.38
C LEU A 256 19.73 -2.47 -28.49
N GLU A 257 20.42 -2.05 -29.56
CA GLU A 257 20.82 -2.98 -30.65
C GLU A 257 21.68 -4.14 -30.09
N GLY A 258 21.21 -5.37 -30.34
CA GLY A 258 21.83 -6.61 -29.85
C GLY A 258 21.54 -6.98 -28.42
N ALA A 259 20.66 -6.27 -27.74
CA ALA A 259 20.11 -6.69 -26.44
C ALA A 259 19.14 -7.88 -26.62
N ASP A 260 19.03 -8.73 -25.59
CA ASP A 260 18.02 -9.80 -25.51
C ASP A 260 17.24 -9.58 -24.20
N ALA A 261 16.23 -8.71 -24.25
CA ALA A 261 15.58 -8.21 -23.07
C ALA A 261 14.07 -7.97 -23.24
N VAL A 262 13.31 -8.23 -22.17
CA VAL A 262 11.94 -7.74 -22.01
C VAL A 262 11.99 -6.37 -21.35
N CYS A 263 11.52 -5.36 -22.06
CA CYS A 263 11.46 -3.97 -21.61
C CYS A 263 10.03 -3.59 -21.28
N VAL A 264 9.79 -3.01 -20.10
CA VAL A 264 8.49 -2.49 -19.68
C VAL A 264 8.63 -1.01 -19.33
N ASP A 265 8.09 -0.16 -20.17
CA ASP A 265 8.15 1.30 -20.01
C ASP A 265 6.88 1.85 -19.37
N ILE A 266 6.98 2.22 -18.11
CA ILE A 266 5.88 2.83 -17.32
C ILE A 266 6.05 4.34 -17.14
N ALA A 267 7.05 4.95 -17.81
CA ALA A 267 7.30 6.37 -17.73
C ALA A 267 6.35 7.19 -18.63
N ARG A 268 6.09 8.42 -18.21
CA ARG A 268 5.43 9.45 -19.03
C ARG A 268 6.15 10.79 -18.85
N PRO A 269 6.80 11.31 -19.93
CA PRO A 269 6.98 10.73 -21.28
C PRO A 269 7.71 9.38 -21.26
N ARG A 270 7.69 8.63 -22.38
CA ARG A 270 8.38 7.34 -22.51
C ARG A 270 9.88 7.47 -22.32
N ASP A 271 10.45 6.57 -21.54
CA ASP A 271 11.89 6.44 -21.33
C ASP A 271 12.58 5.62 -22.41
N ILE A 272 11.84 4.74 -23.09
CA ILE A 272 12.36 3.85 -24.14
C ILE A 272 11.74 4.26 -25.48
N GLU A 273 12.61 4.42 -26.47
CA GLU A 273 12.21 4.81 -27.82
C GLU A 273 11.34 3.70 -28.45
N PRO A 274 10.12 4.02 -28.98
CA PRO A 274 9.22 3.00 -29.52
C PRO A 274 9.82 2.13 -30.65
N ALA A 275 10.80 2.65 -31.38
CA ALA A 275 11.51 1.90 -32.39
C ALA A 275 12.31 0.69 -31.85
N ALA A 276 12.52 0.61 -30.54
CA ALA A 276 13.14 -0.54 -29.89
C ALA A 276 12.31 -1.84 -30.04
N ASP A 277 10.99 -1.73 -30.20
CA ASP A 277 10.11 -2.89 -30.44
C ASP A 277 10.32 -3.56 -31.81
N GLU A 278 11.02 -2.89 -32.74
CA GLU A 278 11.36 -3.43 -34.04
C GLU A 278 12.70 -4.24 -34.04
N LEU A 279 13.40 -4.26 -32.88
CA LEU A 279 14.69 -4.95 -32.78
C LEU A 279 14.50 -6.45 -32.51
N ASP A 280 15.30 -7.26 -33.15
CA ASP A 280 15.39 -8.70 -32.86
C ASP A 280 15.93 -8.90 -31.43
N GLY A 281 15.19 -9.62 -30.58
CA GLY A 281 15.57 -9.93 -29.19
C GLY A 281 15.05 -8.93 -28.16
N VAL A 282 14.40 -7.83 -28.56
CA VAL A 282 13.75 -6.90 -27.64
C VAL A 282 12.23 -7.08 -27.73
N VAL A 283 11.59 -7.20 -26.58
CA VAL A 283 10.13 -7.14 -26.43
C VAL A 283 9.83 -5.89 -25.61
N LEU A 284 9.10 -4.95 -26.19
CA LEU A 284 8.76 -3.70 -25.52
C LEU A 284 7.28 -3.63 -25.17
N HIS A 285 6.99 -3.52 -23.88
CA HIS A 285 5.65 -3.24 -23.37
C HIS A 285 5.58 -1.82 -22.84
N ASP A 286 4.41 -1.22 -22.93
CA ASP A 286 4.14 0.10 -22.38
C ASP A 286 3.04 0.06 -21.30
N ILE A 287 2.66 1.24 -20.81
CA ILE A 287 1.66 1.38 -19.74
C ILE A 287 0.28 0.84 -20.13
N ASP A 288 -0.06 0.85 -21.42
CA ASP A 288 -1.37 0.39 -21.91
C ASP A 288 -1.44 -1.16 -21.87
N ASP A 289 -0.31 -1.84 -22.07
CA ASP A 289 -0.20 -3.30 -21.93
C ASP A 289 -0.37 -3.73 -20.45
N LEU A 290 0.08 -2.89 -19.53
CA LEU A 290 -0.10 -3.10 -18.08
C LEU A 290 -1.55 -2.98 -17.61
N GLU A 291 -2.39 -2.20 -18.29
CA GLU A 291 -3.80 -2.07 -17.90
C GLU A 291 -4.50 -3.44 -17.93
N ALA A 292 -4.18 -4.29 -18.91
CA ALA A 292 -4.77 -5.63 -18.99
C ALA A 292 -4.32 -6.57 -17.85
N VAL A 293 -3.09 -6.43 -17.36
CA VAL A 293 -2.56 -7.20 -16.23
C VAL A 293 -3.17 -6.68 -14.93
N THR A 294 -3.22 -5.35 -14.76
CA THR A 294 -3.80 -4.71 -13.57
C THR A 294 -5.30 -4.96 -13.45
N GLU A 295 -6.07 -5.00 -14.54
CA GLU A 295 -7.50 -5.35 -14.52
C GLU A 295 -7.73 -6.77 -13.98
N ARG A 296 -6.95 -7.76 -14.44
CA ARG A 296 -7.05 -9.14 -13.93
C ARG A 296 -6.71 -9.24 -12.45
N ALA A 297 -5.65 -8.55 -12.01
CA ALA A 297 -5.29 -8.49 -10.60
C ALA A 297 -6.37 -7.79 -9.76
N HIS A 298 -6.99 -6.73 -10.28
CA HIS A 298 -8.14 -6.09 -9.64
C HIS A 298 -9.37 -7.00 -9.55
N GLU A 299 -9.64 -7.82 -10.59
CA GLU A 299 -10.73 -8.80 -10.54
C GLU A 299 -10.48 -9.89 -9.50
N ASN A 300 -9.26 -10.40 -9.43
CA ASN A 300 -8.86 -11.40 -8.42
C ASN A 300 -9.00 -10.84 -7.00
N ARG A 301 -8.56 -9.61 -6.76
CA ARG A 301 -8.73 -8.94 -5.46
C ARG A 301 -10.18 -8.68 -5.12
N ARG A 302 -11.01 -8.27 -6.07
CA ARG A 302 -12.45 -8.12 -5.85
C ARG A 302 -13.10 -9.47 -5.50
N ALA A 303 -12.62 -10.57 -6.07
CA ALA A 303 -13.06 -11.91 -5.71
C ALA A 303 -12.59 -12.27 -4.30
N ALA A 304 -11.34 -12.02 -3.96
CA ALA A 304 -10.78 -12.21 -2.63
C ALA A 304 -11.48 -11.32 -1.58
N ALA A 305 -11.77 -10.06 -1.91
CA ALA A 305 -12.52 -9.16 -1.03
C ALA A 305 -13.91 -9.73 -0.66
N ARG A 306 -14.62 -10.34 -1.62
CA ARG A 306 -15.89 -11.02 -1.32
C ARG A 306 -15.72 -12.23 -0.39
N GLN A 307 -14.59 -12.94 -0.47
CA GLN A 307 -14.30 -14.04 0.46
C GLN A 307 -14.03 -13.50 1.87
N VAL A 308 -13.28 -12.41 1.97
CA VAL A 308 -13.00 -11.75 3.26
C VAL A 308 -14.29 -11.19 3.88
N GLU A 309 -15.20 -10.60 3.09
CA GLU A 309 -16.53 -10.18 3.59
C GLU A 309 -17.28 -11.36 4.22
N ALA A 310 -17.27 -12.53 3.58
CA ALA A 310 -17.89 -13.73 4.13
C ALA A 310 -17.21 -14.29 5.39
N MET A 311 -15.97 -13.90 5.70
CA MET A 311 -15.29 -14.23 6.97
C MET A 311 -15.69 -13.29 8.10
N ILE A 312 -16.11 -12.06 7.75
CA ILE A 312 -16.52 -11.02 8.69
C ILE A 312 -17.97 -11.21 9.12
N ASP A 313 -18.85 -11.65 8.24
CA ASP A 313 -20.27 -11.95 8.50
C ASP A 313 -20.44 -13.16 9.44
#